data_e6257c8c2a1bd3b97400848d9bdf556d
#
_entry.id   e6257c8c2a1bd3b97400848d9bdf556d
#
_cell.length_a   1.000
_cell.length_b   1.000
_cell.length_c   1.000
_cell.angle_alpha   90.00
_cell.angle_beta   90.00
_cell.angle_gamma   90.00
#
_symmetry.space_group_name_H-M   'P 1'
#
loop_
_entity.id
_entity.type
_entity.pdbx_description
1 polymer ?
#
loop_
_entity_poly.entity_id
_entity_poly.type
_entity_poly.pdbx_seq_one_letter_code
_entity_poly.pdbx_strand_id
1 'polypeptide(L)'
;MKDDLRLCPGCFLESWTGGPCRRCSYQHDPSAFPSALEPGTVLSKYTLGRVLGKPGGFGITYLAFDPVLNRRVAIKELMPRELVARRPDGATLHAHTREDEELFKYTLTSFLNEARLIAQFSHPNVVRVLDFFEGNGTAYFAMEYYEGQTLAE
;
A
#
# COMPACT_ATOMS: atom_id res chain seq x y z
N MET A 1 -20.19 -13.66 -13.76
CA MET A 1 -19.55 -13.53 -13.85
C MET A 1 -19.24 -12.53 -13.37
N LYS A 2 -18.86 -12.28 -13.11
CA LYS A 2 -18.45 -11.45 -12.67
C LYS A 2 -18.15 -10.48 -13.27
N ASP A 3 -18.36 -9.73 -13.37
CA ASP A 3 -18.17 -8.92 -13.86
C ASP A 3 -17.24 -8.27 -13.68
N ASP A 4 -16.82 -8.24 -13.54
CA ASP A 4 -15.84 -7.73 -13.61
C ASP A 4 -15.73 -6.39 -13.77
N LEU A 5 -16.51 -5.62 -13.30
CA LEU A 5 -16.33 -4.34 -13.33
C LEU A 5 -15.19 -4.06 -12.47
N ARG A 6 -14.03 -3.96 -12.99
CA ARG A 6 -12.92 -3.52 -12.30
C ARG A 6 -12.93 -2.04 -12.25
N LEU A 7 -12.55 -1.45 -11.12
CA LEU A 7 -12.37 -0.01 -11.01
C LEU A 7 -10.94 0.34 -11.37
N CYS A 8 -10.74 1.57 -11.85
CA CYS A 8 -9.42 2.04 -12.22
C CYS A 8 -8.48 2.07 -11.02
N PRO A 9 -7.31 1.45 -11.10
CA PRO A 9 -6.38 1.46 -9.96
C PRO A 9 -5.83 2.84 -9.65
N GLY A 10 -5.97 3.78 -10.56
CA GLY A 10 -5.46 5.12 -10.32
C GLY A 10 -6.40 6.00 -9.54
N CYS A 11 -7.71 5.75 -9.61
CA CYS A 11 -8.66 6.60 -8.91
C CYS A 11 -9.80 5.87 -8.23
N PHE A 12 -10.08 4.62 -8.61
CA PHE A 12 -11.20 3.83 -8.09
C PHE A 12 -12.53 4.55 -8.23
N LEU A 13 -12.64 5.43 -9.21
CA LEU A 13 -13.88 6.18 -9.45
C LEU A 13 -14.49 5.88 -10.79
N GLU A 14 -13.80 5.11 -11.63
CA GLU A 14 -14.24 4.87 -12.99
C GLU A 14 -14.04 3.41 -13.33
N SER A 15 -14.89 2.85 -14.15
CA SER A 15 -14.67 1.48 -14.64
C SER A 15 -13.41 1.47 -15.48
N TRP A 16 -12.72 0.34 -15.47
CA TRP A 16 -11.41 0.27 -16.10
C TRP A 16 -11.29 -1.04 -16.86
N THR A 17 -10.81 -0.93 -18.09
CA THR A 17 -10.65 -2.09 -18.95
C THR A 17 -9.20 -2.34 -19.31
N GLY A 18 -8.27 -1.64 -18.69
CA GLY A 18 -6.86 -1.90 -18.90
C GLY A 18 -6.09 -0.81 -19.61
N GLY A 19 -6.78 0.06 -20.33
CA GLY A 19 -6.13 1.18 -21.02
C GLY A 19 -6.07 2.40 -20.13
N PRO A 20 -5.73 3.55 -20.71
CA PRO A 20 -5.71 4.77 -19.91
C PRO A 20 -7.10 5.07 -19.35
N CYS A 21 -7.16 5.49 -18.11
CA CYS A 21 -8.42 5.81 -17.48
C CYS A 21 -8.95 7.11 -18.03
N ARG A 22 -10.26 7.13 -18.37
CA ARG A 22 -10.86 8.33 -18.91
C ARG A 22 -10.93 9.45 -17.91
N ARG A 23 -10.90 9.13 -16.62
CA ARG A 23 -11.06 10.15 -15.61
C ARG A 23 -9.73 10.68 -15.11
N CYS A 24 -8.77 9.80 -14.78
CA CYS A 24 -7.51 10.22 -14.18
C CYS A 24 -6.31 9.99 -15.07
N SER A 25 -6.52 9.40 -16.23
CA SER A 25 -5.44 9.11 -17.19
C SER A 25 -4.45 8.07 -16.72
N TYR A 26 -4.78 7.35 -15.66
CA TYR A 26 -3.89 6.31 -15.14
C TYR A 26 -3.62 5.27 -16.21
N GLN A 27 -2.36 4.86 -16.31
CA GLN A 27 -1.96 3.81 -17.21
C GLN A 27 -0.92 3.00 -16.47
N HIS A 28 -1.10 1.69 -16.42
CA HIS A 28 -0.21 0.84 -15.65
C HIS A 28 1.12 0.69 -16.36
N ASP A 29 2.20 0.88 -15.63
CA ASP A 29 3.54 0.72 -16.15
C ASP A 29 4.30 -0.18 -15.17
N PRO A 30 4.44 -1.47 -15.47
CA PRO A 30 5.09 -2.36 -14.51
C PRO A 30 6.53 -2.00 -14.21
N SER A 31 7.18 -1.25 -15.08
CA SER A 31 8.58 -0.91 -14.84
C SER A 31 8.75 0.31 -13.95
N ALA A 32 7.67 1.06 -13.69
CA ALA A 32 7.79 2.29 -12.91
C ALA A 32 8.18 2.01 -11.47
N PHE A 33 7.62 0.96 -10.88
CA PHE A 33 7.89 0.60 -9.50
C PHE A 33 8.04 -0.92 -9.43
N PRO A 34 9.21 -1.44 -9.81
CA PRO A 34 9.35 -2.90 -9.96
C PRO A 34 9.10 -3.70 -8.69
N SER A 35 9.35 -3.09 -7.55
CA SER A 35 9.15 -3.81 -6.28
C SER A 35 7.76 -3.67 -5.71
N ALA A 36 6.89 -2.91 -6.38
CA ALA A 36 5.54 -2.71 -5.88
C ALA A 36 4.67 -3.91 -6.17
N LEU A 37 3.65 -4.10 -5.35
CA LEU A 37 2.65 -5.13 -5.62
C LEU A 37 1.81 -4.69 -6.81
N GLU A 38 1.34 -5.68 -7.56
CA GLU A 38 0.55 -5.39 -8.75
C GLU A 38 -0.78 -4.75 -8.41
N PRO A 39 -1.24 -3.81 -9.21
CA PRO A 39 -2.60 -3.28 -9.02
C PRO A 39 -3.61 -4.41 -9.09
N GLY A 40 -4.60 -4.35 -8.24
CA GLY A 40 -5.59 -5.41 -8.15
C GLY A 40 -5.29 -6.46 -7.11
N THR A 41 -4.10 -6.41 -6.51
CA THR A 41 -3.77 -7.31 -5.42
C THR A 41 -4.70 -7.05 -4.25
N VAL A 42 -5.20 -8.12 -3.64
CA VAL A 42 -6.09 -7.99 -2.50
C VAL A 42 -5.30 -8.27 -1.23
N LEU A 43 -5.30 -7.31 -0.32
CA LEU A 43 -4.67 -7.45 0.99
C LEU A 43 -5.75 -7.28 2.04
N SER A 44 -6.00 -8.32 2.82
CA SER A 44 -7.10 -8.31 3.76
C SER A 44 -8.38 -8.07 2.97
N LYS A 45 -9.07 -6.97 3.20
CA LYS A 45 -10.27 -6.64 2.44
C LYS A 45 -10.04 -5.56 1.39
N TYR A 46 -8.82 -5.09 1.26
CA TYR A 46 -8.51 -3.94 0.41
C TYR A 46 -7.97 -4.39 -0.94
N THR A 47 -8.35 -3.66 -1.98
CA THR A 47 -7.81 -3.89 -3.31
C THR A 47 -6.80 -2.78 -3.61
N LEU A 48 -5.58 -3.15 -3.93
CA LEU A 48 -4.52 -2.19 -4.18
C LEU A 48 -4.63 -1.56 -5.55
N GLY A 49 -4.26 -0.31 -5.63
CA GLY A 49 -4.15 0.43 -6.87
C GLY A 49 -2.74 0.95 -7.06
N ARG A 50 -2.62 2.19 -7.51
CA ARG A 50 -1.33 2.76 -7.87
C ARG A 50 -0.50 3.11 -6.63
N VAL A 51 0.78 3.22 -6.86
CA VAL A 51 1.71 3.67 -5.83
C VAL A 51 1.50 5.16 -5.63
N LEU A 52 1.47 5.58 -4.38
CA LEU A 52 1.32 6.99 -4.05
C LEU A 52 2.70 7.55 -3.71
N GLY A 53 3.05 8.64 -4.36
CA GLY A 53 4.33 9.28 -4.11
C GLY A 53 5.48 8.42 -4.59
N LYS A 54 6.63 8.58 -3.98
CA LYS A 54 7.81 7.79 -4.31
C LYS A 54 8.06 6.81 -3.20
N PRO A 55 8.42 5.56 -3.53
CA PRO A 55 8.79 4.62 -2.49
C PRO A 55 10.01 5.13 -1.74
N GLY A 56 9.92 5.09 -0.42
CA GLY A 56 11.04 5.49 0.41
C GLY A 56 11.91 4.29 0.75
N GLY A 57 12.89 4.53 1.60
CA GLY A 57 13.78 3.46 2.03
C GLY A 57 13.10 2.42 2.90
N PHE A 58 11.99 2.78 3.53
CA PHE A 58 11.30 1.90 4.46
C PHE A 58 10.02 1.31 3.94
N GLY A 59 9.50 1.78 2.81
CA GLY A 59 8.25 1.18 2.37
C GLY A 59 7.65 1.85 1.16
N ILE A 60 6.50 1.32 0.80
CA ILE A 60 5.74 1.77 -0.35
C ILE A 60 4.34 2.07 0.12
N THR A 61 3.78 3.18 -0.33
CA THR A 61 2.40 3.54 -0.01
C THR A 61 1.56 3.39 -1.27
N TYR A 62 0.41 2.75 -1.13
CA TYR A 62 -0.49 2.49 -2.25
C TYR A 62 -1.83 3.15 -2.02
N LEU A 63 -2.45 3.59 -3.10
CA LEU A 63 -3.87 3.86 -3.06
C LEU A 63 -4.58 2.52 -3.04
N ALA A 64 -5.64 2.40 -2.26
CA ALA A 64 -6.38 1.16 -2.17
C ALA A 64 -7.86 1.46 -2.02
N PHE A 65 -8.67 0.44 -2.24
CA PHE A 65 -10.10 0.58 -2.18
C PHE A 65 -10.68 -0.38 -1.15
N ASP A 66 -11.53 0.13 -0.29
CA ASP A 66 -12.25 -0.65 0.70
C ASP A 66 -13.64 -0.91 0.15
N PRO A 67 -13.91 -2.11 -0.38
CA PRO A 67 -15.21 -2.37 -0.98
C PRO A 67 -16.34 -2.49 0.04
N VAL A 68 -16.01 -2.73 1.29
CA VAL A 68 -17.06 -2.85 2.32
C VAL A 68 -17.64 -1.48 2.62
N LEU A 69 -16.79 -0.48 2.80
CA LEU A 69 -17.24 0.87 3.06
C LEU A 69 -17.30 1.73 1.80
N ASN A 70 -16.89 1.15 0.67
CA ASN A 70 -16.97 1.83 -0.64
C ASN A 70 -16.20 3.13 -0.62
N ARG A 71 -14.95 3.08 -0.18
CA ARG A 71 -14.14 4.31 -0.10
C ARG A 71 -12.68 3.98 -0.35
N ARG A 72 -11.92 5.01 -0.71
CA ARG A 72 -10.50 4.90 -0.93
C ARG A 72 -9.75 5.06 0.37
N VAL A 73 -8.63 4.34 0.49
CA VAL A 73 -7.74 4.45 1.63
C VAL A 73 -6.32 4.44 1.11
N ALA A 74 -5.36 4.75 1.97
CA ALA A 74 -3.95 4.58 1.65
C ALA A 74 -3.43 3.43 2.49
N ILE A 75 -2.59 2.60 1.90
CA ILE A 75 -2.00 1.47 2.62
C ILE A 75 -0.50 1.58 2.54
N LYS A 76 0.15 1.56 3.69
CA LYS A 76 1.61 1.61 3.74
C LYS A 76 2.15 0.22 4.00
N GLU A 77 3.04 -0.22 3.14
CA GLU A 77 3.70 -1.52 3.25
C GLU A 77 5.09 -1.31 3.80
N LEU A 78 5.44 -2.07 4.84
CA LEU A 78 6.80 -2.01 5.36
C LEU A 78 7.69 -2.83 4.44
N MET A 79 8.64 -2.18 3.80
CA MET A 79 9.58 -2.85 2.92
C MET A 79 10.91 -2.10 2.95
N PRO A 80 11.70 -2.32 4.01
CA PRO A 80 13.02 -1.67 4.09
C PRO A 80 13.96 -2.37 3.11
N ARG A 81 14.25 -1.70 2.00
CA ARG A 81 14.98 -2.32 0.90
C ARG A 81 16.39 -2.73 1.26
N GLU A 82 16.96 -2.13 2.29
CA GLU A 82 18.27 -2.53 2.72
C GLU A 82 18.26 -3.88 3.42
N LEU A 83 17.11 -4.32 3.90
CA LEU A 83 17.01 -5.54 4.67
C LEU A 83 16.31 -6.67 3.93
N VAL A 84 15.39 -6.32 3.03
CA VAL A 84 14.52 -7.34 2.40
C VAL A 84 14.38 -7.09 0.91
N ALA A 85 13.97 -8.12 0.22
CA ALA A 85 13.66 -8.05 -1.20
C ALA A 85 12.39 -8.84 -1.47
N ARG A 86 11.77 -8.54 -2.60
CA ARG A 86 10.55 -9.22 -3.02
C ARG A 86 10.93 -10.55 -3.68
N ARG A 87 10.24 -11.61 -3.32
CA ARG A 87 10.49 -12.91 -3.94
C ARG A 87 9.95 -12.93 -5.35
N PRO A 88 10.35 -13.95 -6.15
CA PRO A 88 9.86 -14.02 -7.53
C PRO A 88 8.35 -14.15 -7.66
N ASP A 89 7.64 -14.51 -6.57
CA ASP A 89 6.18 -14.56 -6.63
C ASP A 89 5.57 -13.16 -6.74
N GLY A 90 6.39 -12.11 -6.65
CA GLY A 90 5.91 -10.75 -6.80
C GLY A 90 5.24 -10.20 -5.56
N ALA A 91 5.22 -10.94 -4.47
CA ALA A 91 4.50 -10.52 -3.28
C ALA A 91 5.32 -10.67 -2.01
N THR A 92 5.81 -11.86 -1.72
CA THR A 92 6.42 -12.17 -0.44
C THR A 92 7.78 -11.50 -0.28
N LEU A 93 8.06 -10.99 0.91
CA LEU A 93 9.36 -10.40 1.21
C LEU A 93 10.21 -11.39 1.97
N HIS A 94 11.51 -11.32 1.74
CA HIS A 94 12.45 -12.12 2.50
C HIS A 94 13.70 -11.29 2.77
N ALA A 95 14.35 -11.59 3.88
CA ALA A 95 15.54 -10.85 4.26
C ALA A 95 16.71 -11.26 3.38
N HIS A 96 17.65 -10.34 3.16
CA HIS A 96 18.84 -10.63 2.35
C HIS A 96 19.75 -11.59 3.08
N THR A 97 19.90 -11.44 4.39
CA THR A 97 20.79 -12.28 5.20
C THR A 97 20.10 -12.60 6.50
N ARG A 98 20.74 -13.48 7.29
CA ARG A 98 20.21 -13.81 8.59
C ARG A 98 20.26 -12.61 9.53
N GLU A 99 21.31 -11.82 9.42
CA GLU A 99 21.40 -10.61 10.23
C GLU A 99 20.31 -9.62 9.86
N ASP A 100 20.03 -9.52 8.58
CA ASP A 100 18.96 -8.62 8.13
C ASP A 100 17.62 -9.10 8.62
N GLU A 101 17.45 -10.40 8.76
CA GLU A 101 16.20 -10.94 9.27
C GLU A 101 15.94 -10.49 10.70
N GLU A 102 16.99 -10.46 11.52
CA GLU A 102 16.84 -9.99 12.88
C GLU A 102 16.49 -8.50 12.93
N LEU A 103 17.17 -7.72 12.10
CA LEU A 103 16.85 -6.31 12.03
C LEU A 103 15.46 -6.06 11.51
N PHE A 104 15.03 -6.88 10.57
CA PHE A 104 13.68 -6.74 10.03
C PHE A 104 12.63 -7.02 11.09
N LYS A 105 12.86 -8.02 11.93
CA LYS A 105 11.92 -8.30 13.01
C LYS A 105 11.80 -7.12 13.95
N TYR A 106 12.93 -6.48 14.25
CA TYR A 106 12.90 -5.29 15.10
C TYR A 106 12.14 -4.17 14.41
N THR A 107 12.36 -4.01 13.12
CA THR A 107 11.68 -2.98 12.35
C THR A 107 10.18 -3.23 12.29
N LEU A 108 9.77 -4.49 12.17
CA LEU A 108 8.35 -4.83 12.20
C LEU A 108 7.71 -4.42 13.52
N THR A 109 8.40 -4.68 14.62
CA THR A 109 7.89 -4.31 15.92
C THR A 109 7.76 -2.79 16.03
N SER A 110 8.75 -2.07 15.53
CA SER A 110 8.70 -0.61 15.56
C SER A 110 7.57 -0.08 14.69
N PHE A 111 7.35 -0.71 13.55
CA PHE A 111 6.28 -0.32 12.62
C PHE A 111 4.91 -0.48 13.30
N LEU A 112 4.71 -1.60 13.99
CA LEU A 112 3.48 -1.82 14.71
C LEU A 112 3.30 -0.79 15.83
N ASN A 113 4.37 -0.50 16.56
CA ASN A 113 4.30 0.47 17.65
C ASN A 113 3.98 1.85 17.11
N GLU A 114 4.54 2.20 15.95
CA GLU A 114 4.23 3.47 15.32
C GLU A 114 2.76 3.55 14.95
N ALA A 115 2.23 2.48 14.37
CA ALA A 115 0.83 2.45 13.98
C ALA A 115 -0.08 2.59 15.21
N ARG A 116 0.28 1.91 16.29
CA ARG A 116 -0.50 2.00 17.52
C ARG A 116 -0.48 3.41 18.10
N LEU A 117 0.67 4.03 18.03
CA LEU A 117 0.82 5.37 18.55
C LEU A 117 -0.03 6.35 17.76
N ILE A 118 0.04 6.27 16.44
CA ILE A 118 -0.75 7.16 15.59
C ILE A 118 -2.24 6.90 15.80
N ALA A 119 -2.62 5.63 15.99
CA ALA A 119 -4.03 5.30 16.14
C ALA A 119 -4.64 5.89 17.41
N GLN A 120 -3.80 6.22 18.38
CA GLN A 120 -4.29 6.79 19.63
C GLN A 120 -4.53 8.28 19.55
N PHE A 121 -4.02 8.93 18.50
CA PHE A 121 -4.21 10.38 18.38
C PHE A 121 -5.48 10.68 17.63
N SER A 122 -6.17 11.72 18.05
CA SER A 122 -7.35 12.20 17.38
C SER A 122 -7.17 13.67 17.12
N HIS A 123 -6.29 13.98 16.19
CA HIS A 123 -5.93 15.35 15.90
C HIS A 123 -6.27 15.65 14.45
N PRO A 124 -6.83 16.81 14.15
CA PRO A 124 -7.27 17.10 12.77
C PRO A 124 -6.14 17.11 11.75
N ASN A 125 -4.91 17.29 12.19
CA ASN A 125 -3.79 17.32 11.25
C ASN A 125 -3.03 16.02 11.19
N VAL A 126 -3.56 14.95 11.81
CA VAL A 126 -2.90 13.65 11.81
C VAL A 126 -3.81 12.65 11.11
N VAL A 127 -3.26 11.97 10.10
CA VAL A 127 -4.02 10.98 9.36
C VAL A 127 -4.39 9.82 10.28
N ARG A 128 -5.62 9.37 10.21
CA ARG A 128 -6.08 8.29 11.07
C ARG A 128 -5.66 6.95 10.52
N VAL A 129 -5.16 6.10 11.41
CA VAL A 129 -4.90 4.70 11.07
C VAL A 129 -6.19 3.94 11.23
N LEU A 130 -6.60 3.24 10.18
CA LEU A 130 -7.86 2.54 10.17
C LEU A 130 -7.69 1.06 10.47
N ASP A 131 -6.54 0.49 10.16
CA ASP A 131 -6.36 -0.95 10.25
C ASP A 131 -4.88 -1.29 10.21
N PHE A 132 -4.52 -2.43 10.75
CA PHE A 132 -3.16 -2.94 10.71
C PHE A 132 -3.26 -4.44 10.48
N PHE A 133 -2.48 -4.97 9.56
CA PHE A 133 -2.53 -6.40 9.29
C PHE A 133 -1.18 -6.87 8.75
N GLU A 134 -0.98 -8.18 8.82
CA GLU A 134 0.26 -8.80 8.37
C GLU A 134 -0.02 -9.62 7.12
N GLY A 135 0.99 -9.75 6.29
CA GLY A 135 0.89 -10.56 5.09
C GLY A 135 2.17 -10.44 4.30
N ASN A 136 2.39 -11.37 3.38
CA ASN A 136 3.54 -11.35 2.48
C ASN A 136 4.88 -11.26 3.21
N GLY A 137 4.93 -11.77 4.43
CA GLY A 137 6.16 -11.72 5.20
C GLY A 137 6.46 -10.38 5.81
N THR A 138 5.51 -9.45 5.80
CA THR A 138 5.69 -8.13 6.35
C THR A 138 4.38 -7.64 6.97
N ALA A 139 4.21 -6.34 7.07
CA ALA A 139 3.03 -5.77 7.69
C ALA A 139 2.61 -4.53 6.94
N TYR A 140 1.36 -4.18 7.11
CA TYR A 140 0.73 -3.07 6.42
C TYR A 140 -0.14 -2.30 7.40
N PHE A 141 -0.28 -0.99 7.20
CA PHE A 141 -1.39 -0.33 7.88
C PHE A 141 -2.16 0.51 6.88
N ALA A 142 -3.46 0.57 7.10
CA ALA A 142 -4.36 1.35 6.26
C ALA A 142 -4.67 2.64 6.97
N MET A 143 -4.73 3.73 6.23
CA MET A 143 -5.01 5.04 6.79
C MET A 143 -5.93 5.79 5.86
N GLU A 144 -6.51 6.85 6.37
CA GLU A 144 -7.37 7.68 5.57
C GLU A 144 -6.61 8.24 4.40
N TYR A 145 -7.31 8.38 3.28
CA TYR A 145 -6.74 8.96 2.08
C TYR A 145 -7.49 10.26 1.78
N TYR A 146 -6.73 11.32 1.57
CA TYR A 146 -7.31 12.58 1.19
C TYR A 146 -6.80 12.96 -0.18
N GLU A 147 -7.74 13.30 -1.07
CA GLU A 147 -7.40 13.69 -2.40
C GLU A 147 -6.82 15.09 -2.39
N GLY A 148 -6.08 15.43 -3.42
CA GLY A 148 -5.54 16.77 -3.56
C GLY A 148 -4.15 16.83 -3.02
N GLN A 149 -3.82 17.94 -2.33
CA GLN A 149 -2.51 18.11 -1.88
C GLN A 149 -2.21 17.28 -0.72
N THR A 150 -1.01 16.79 -0.60
CA THR A 150 -0.61 16.05 0.56
C THR A 150 0.10 17.01 1.50
N LEU A 151 0.14 16.65 2.74
CA LEU A 151 0.83 17.46 3.68
C LEU A 151 2.31 17.30 3.61
N ALA A 152 2.75 16.32 2.91
CA ALA A 152 4.16 16.07 2.81
C ALA A 152 4.84 17.00 1.87
N GLU A 153 4.06 17.65 1.07
CA GLU A 153 4.64 18.46 0.10
C GLU A 153 5.15 19.65 0.61
#